data_0291e30f137a61d4c80160fcb4a2bf13
#
_entry.id   0291e30f137a61d4c80160fcb4a2bf13
#
_cell.length_a   1.000
_cell.length_b   1.000
_cell.length_c   1.000
_cell.angle_alpha   90.00
_cell.angle_beta   90.00
_cell.angle_gamma   90.00
#
_symmetry.space_group_name_H-M   'P 1'
#
loop_
_entity.id
_entity.type
_entity.pdbx_description
1 polymer ?
#
loop_
_entity_poly.entity_id
_entity_poly.type
_entity_poly.pdbx_seq_one_letter_code
_entity_poly.pdbx_strand_id
1 'polypeptide(L)'
;ASVSDFMTTARLYCSGLNFTYNPHRMILNKVTDCYLTKDDQRIEIQDDQLYHVVTDLYTGQMLGSVNKMSYGLLSLEPKDKDGNPIENLEDHIIKENGKELKAWDAIARYMRSFDDTDGDGISNVSKYYASTHEHKVVDDSKNIIDLIKKPNKFSAMIVAIVLVIILLIVLLILLIRRIIGKIRKKSK
;
A
#
# COMPACT_ATOMS: atom_id res chain seq x y z
N ALA A 1 2.20 3.46 -1.80
CA ALA A 1 1.76 4.29 -2.92
C ALA A 1 0.51 5.11 -2.57
N SER A 2 -0.59 4.50 -2.14
CA SER A 2 -1.87 5.23 -1.94
C SER A 2 -1.86 6.32 -0.86
N VAL A 3 -0.98 6.26 0.10
CA VAL A 3 -0.85 7.25 1.20
C VAL A 3 0.51 7.95 1.22
N SER A 4 1.40 7.66 0.26
CA SER A 4 2.78 8.16 0.27
C SER A 4 2.88 9.67 0.08
N ASP A 5 1.84 10.33 -0.44
CA ASP A 5 1.83 11.78 -0.61
C ASP A 5 1.73 12.50 0.75
N PHE A 6 1.14 11.84 1.74
CA PHE A 6 1.02 12.37 3.11
C PHE A 6 2.16 11.90 4.03
N MET A 7 2.79 10.76 3.69
CA MET A 7 3.81 10.12 4.50
C MET A 7 5.04 9.85 3.64
N THR A 8 5.75 10.89 3.27
CA THR A 8 6.95 10.79 2.41
C THR A 8 8.04 9.92 3.02
N THR A 9 8.14 9.87 4.35
CA THR A 9 9.07 9.04 5.11
C THR A 9 8.71 7.56 5.12
N ALA A 10 7.47 7.21 4.78
CA ALA A 10 6.98 5.83 4.72
C ALA A 10 7.02 5.24 3.30
N ARG A 11 7.85 5.78 2.42
CA ARG A 11 8.06 5.20 1.08
C ARG A 11 8.86 3.92 1.20
N LEU A 12 8.24 2.81 0.87
CA LEU A 12 8.88 1.50 0.85
C LEU A 12 9.44 1.22 -0.54
N TYR A 13 10.63 0.65 -0.57
CA TYR A 13 11.24 0.06 -1.74
C TYR A 13 11.14 -1.44 -1.61
N CYS A 14 10.48 -2.07 -2.60
CA CYS A 14 10.17 -3.50 -2.55
C CYS A 14 11.08 -4.26 -3.52
N SER A 15 11.53 -5.44 -3.11
CA SER A 15 12.13 -6.45 -3.97
C SER A 15 11.16 -7.62 -4.11
N GLY A 16 11.10 -8.24 -5.29
CA GLY A 16 10.18 -9.34 -5.60
C GLY A 16 8.72 -8.93 -5.80
N LEU A 17 8.37 -7.68 -5.53
CA LEU A 17 7.05 -7.11 -5.74
C LEU A 17 7.08 -6.06 -6.85
N ASN A 18 6.20 -6.19 -7.83
CA ASN A 18 6.01 -5.23 -8.90
C ASN A 18 4.63 -4.61 -8.78
N PHE A 19 4.53 -3.31 -9.01
CA PHE A 19 3.24 -2.63 -8.99
C PHE A 19 3.18 -1.41 -9.89
N THR A 20 2.00 -1.18 -10.45
CA THR A 20 1.66 0.04 -11.19
C THR A 20 0.72 0.88 -10.33
N TYR A 21 0.93 2.19 -10.28
CA TYR A 21 0.02 3.08 -9.63
C TYR A 21 -0.20 4.36 -10.42
N ASN A 22 -1.39 4.93 -10.30
CA ASN A 22 -1.73 6.22 -10.87
C ASN A 22 -1.92 7.24 -9.72
N PRO A 23 -1.11 8.32 -9.66
CA PRO A 23 -1.16 9.31 -8.59
C PRO A 23 -2.47 10.12 -8.56
N HIS A 24 -3.16 10.23 -9.71
CA HIS A 24 -4.39 11.00 -9.85
C HIS A 24 -5.65 10.25 -9.41
N ARG A 25 -5.55 8.95 -9.15
CA ARG A 25 -6.68 8.15 -8.67
C ARG A 25 -7.02 8.49 -7.22
N MET A 26 -8.25 8.12 -6.83
CA MET A 26 -8.74 8.27 -5.46
C MET A 26 -7.78 7.67 -4.44
N ILE A 27 -7.63 8.31 -3.29
CA ILE A 27 -6.90 7.79 -2.14
C ILE A 27 -7.36 6.36 -1.81
N LEU A 28 -6.44 5.49 -1.42
CA LEU A 28 -6.64 4.04 -1.19
C LEU A 28 -7.01 3.23 -2.46
N ASN A 29 -7.04 3.87 -3.65
CA ASN A 29 -7.25 3.17 -4.93
C ASN A 29 -6.23 3.58 -6.00
N LYS A 30 -5.04 4.01 -5.60
CA LYS A 30 -4.00 4.45 -6.55
C LYS A 30 -3.28 3.28 -7.22
N VAL A 31 -3.14 2.14 -6.57
CA VAL A 31 -2.51 0.94 -7.15
C VAL A 31 -3.49 0.27 -8.10
N THR A 32 -3.07 0.10 -9.36
CA THR A 32 -3.90 -0.45 -10.43
C THR A 32 -3.50 -1.87 -10.82
N ASP A 33 -2.27 -2.25 -10.49
CA ASP A 33 -1.73 -3.59 -10.72
C ASP A 33 -0.68 -3.90 -9.66
N CYS A 34 -0.61 -5.17 -9.20
CA CYS A 34 0.35 -5.61 -8.20
C CYS A 34 0.56 -7.12 -8.33
N TYR A 35 1.81 -7.55 -8.50
CA TYR A 35 2.16 -8.96 -8.67
C TYR A 35 3.57 -9.26 -8.16
N LEU A 36 3.85 -10.52 -7.91
CA LEU A 36 5.19 -11.01 -7.60
C LEU A 36 5.87 -11.51 -8.86
N THR A 37 7.22 -11.46 -8.87
CA THR A 37 8.02 -12.13 -9.90
C THR A 37 8.86 -13.21 -9.24
N LYS A 38 8.81 -14.43 -9.79
CA LYS A 38 9.65 -15.55 -9.41
C LYS A 38 10.08 -16.28 -10.69
N ASP A 39 11.37 -16.50 -10.85
CA ASP A 39 11.94 -17.17 -12.02
C ASP A 39 11.44 -16.56 -13.34
N ASP A 40 11.44 -15.22 -13.42
CA ASP A 40 10.90 -14.40 -14.51
C ASP A 40 9.41 -14.62 -14.85
N GLN A 41 8.69 -15.33 -13.99
CA GLN A 41 7.25 -15.54 -14.14
C GLN A 41 6.45 -14.60 -13.23
N ARG A 42 5.37 -14.03 -13.80
CA ARG A 42 4.39 -13.25 -13.06
C ARG A 42 3.52 -14.16 -12.20
N ILE A 43 3.42 -13.86 -10.93
CA ILE A 43 2.56 -14.55 -9.96
C ILE A 43 1.57 -13.54 -9.39
N GLU A 44 0.28 -13.79 -9.61
CA GLU A 44 -0.79 -12.96 -9.07
C GLU A 44 -0.89 -13.14 -7.55
N ILE A 45 -1.05 -12.03 -6.82
CA ILE A 45 -1.22 -12.05 -5.37
C ILE A 45 -2.65 -12.50 -5.06
N GLN A 46 -2.79 -13.50 -4.20
CA GLN A 46 -4.06 -14.02 -3.72
C GLN A 46 -4.38 -13.45 -2.35
N ASP A 47 -5.62 -13.00 -2.13
CA ASP A 47 -6.06 -12.34 -0.89
C ASP A 47 -6.08 -13.29 0.32
N ASP A 48 -6.20 -14.60 0.08
CA ASP A 48 -6.32 -15.66 1.09
C ASP A 48 -5.00 -16.41 1.34
N GLN A 49 -3.90 -15.99 0.68
CA GLN A 49 -2.59 -16.62 0.82
C GLN A 49 -1.67 -15.81 1.74
N LEU A 50 -0.88 -16.51 2.56
CA LEU A 50 0.20 -15.90 3.33
C LEU A 50 1.47 -15.78 2.47
N TYR A 51 2.13 -14.64 2.59
CA TYR A 51 3.39 -14.36 1.93
C TYR A 51 4.47 -14.06 2.96
N HIS A 52 5.64 -14.65 2.78
CA HIS A 52 6.78 -14.34 3.62
C HIS A 52 7.37 -12.98 3.21
N VAL A 53 7.41 -12.06 4.17
CA VAL A 53 7.93 -10.70 3.97
C VAL A 53 9.09 -10.47 4.92
N VAL A 54 10.20 -9.94 4.41
CA VAL A 54 11.33 -9.47 5.20
C VAL A 54 11.34 -7.94 5.16
N THR A 55 11.40 -7.32 6.31
CA THR A 55 11.45 -5.86 6.45
C THR A 55 12.27 -5.47 7.67
N ASP A 56 12.60 -4.19 7.82
CA ASP A 56 13.18 -3.68 9.06
C ASP A 56 12.12 -3.64 10.18
N LEU A 57 12.60 -3.70 11.43
CA LEU A 57 11.72 -3.75 12.60
C LEU A 57 10.82 -2.53 12.71
N TYR A 58 11.34 -1.33 12.38
CA TYR A 58 10.56 -0.10 12.42
C TYR A 58 9.38 -0.15 11.46
N THR A 59 9.60 -0.57 10.23
CA THR A 59 8.53 -0.76 9.25
C THR A 59 7.51 -1.78 9.74
N GLY A 60 7.96 -2.91 10.29
CA GLY A 60 7.08 -3.93 10.88
C GLY A 60 6.18 -3.37 11.99
N GLN A 61 6.75 -2.62 12.93
CA GLN A 61 6.02 -1.99 14.03
C GLN A 61 5.03 -0.91 13.54
N MET A 62 5.38 -0.18 12.46
CA MET A 62 4.49 0.80 11.85
C MET A 62 3.20 0.19 11.28
N LEU A 63 3.20 -1.11 10.89
CA LEU A 63 2.00 -1.78 10.40
C LEU A 63 0.89 -1.79 11.46
N GLY A 64 1.21 -2.05 12.72
CA GLY A 64 0.26 -1.97 13.84
C GLY A 64 -0.32 -0.57 14.05
N SER A 65 0.47 0.47 13.78
CA SER A 65 0.04 1.87 13.89
C SER A 65 -0.95 2.27 12.79
N VAL A 66 -0.87 1.65 11.60
CA VAL A 66 -1.78 1.93 10.48
C VAL A 66 -3.24 1.65 10.86
N ASN A 67 -3.50 0.59 11.61
CA ASN A 67 -4.85 0.28 12.10
C ASN A 67 -5.40 1.42 12.97
N LYS A 68 -4.62 1.90 13.95
CA LYS A 68 -5.04 3.01 14.84
C LYS A 68 -5.24 4.31 14.07
N MET A 69 -4.31 4.67 13.19
CA MET A 69 -4.36 5.90 12.39
C MET A 69 -5.52 5.91 11.38
N SER A 70 -5.96 4.76 10.92
CA SER A 70 -7.07 4.60 9.98
C SER A 70 -8.41 4.36 10.67
N TYR A 71 -8.49 4.45 11.99
CA TYR A 71 -9.70 4.12 12.77
C TYR A 71 -10.23 2.71 12.47
N GLY A 72 -9.33 1.75 12.27
CA GLY A 72 -9.69 0.37 11.93
C GLY A 72 -10.05 0.11 10.47
N LEU A 73 -9.99 1.13 9.60
CA LEU A 73 -10.30 0.98 8.17
C LEU A 73 -9.26 0.15 7.43
N LEU A 74 -7.99 0.30 7.82
CA LEU A 74 -6.87 -0.45 7.28
C LEU A 74 -6.29 -1.28 8.42
N SER A 75 -6.47 -2.60 8.36
CA SER A 75 -5.84 -3.54 9.26
C SER A 75 -4.78 -4.30 8.48
N LEU A 76 -3.51 -4.15 8.89
CA LEU A 76 -2.39 -4.97 8.45
C LEU A 76 -1.90 -5.69 9.69
N GLU A 77 -2.27 -6.95 9.81
CA GLU A 77 -1.90 -7.80 10.93
C GLU A 77 -0.84 -8.80 10.45
N PRO A 78 0.43 -8.63 10.88
CA PRO A 78 1.46 -9.63 10.62
C PRO A 78 1.05 -10.98 11.22
N LYS A 79 1.28 -12.06 10.49
CA LYS A 79 0.96 -13.42 10.91
C LYS A 79 2.19 -14.31 10.87
N ASP A 80 2.24 -15.29 11.74
CA ASP A 80 3.24 -16.34 11.68
C ASP A 80 2.97 -17.33 10.52
N LYS A 81 3.83 -18.33 10.36
CA LYS A 81 3.69 -19.36 9.33
C LYS A 81 2.42 -20.21 9.46
N ASP A 82 1.83 -20.24 10.66
CA ASP A 82 0.64 -21.04 10.97
C ASP A 82 -0.64 -20.18 10.87
N GLY A 83 -0.49 -18.90 10.53
CA GLY A 83 -1.60 -17.95 10.34
C GLY A 83 -2.05 -17.24 11.61
N ASN A 84 -1.35 -17.40 12.73
CA ASN A 84 -1.68 -16.72 13.97
C ASN A 84 -1.11 -15.29 13.97
N PRO A 85 -1.79 -14.33 14.58
CA PRO A 85 -1.27 -12.98 14.75
C PRO A 85 0.07 -12.97 15.49
N ILE A 86 1.02 -12.17 15.01
CA ILE A 86 2.28 -11.93 15.70
C ILE A 86 2.08 -10.80 16.71
N GLU A 87 2.11 -11.11 17.99
CA GLU A 87 1.98 -10.13 19.07
C GLU A 87 3.25 -9.29 19.26
N ASN A 88 4.41 -9.94 19.17
CA ASN A 88 5.71 -9.31 19.36
C ASN A 88 6.62 -9.57 18.16
N LEU A 89 6.85 -8.54 17.33
CA LEU A 89 7.73 -8.63 16.17
C LEU A 89 9.21 -8.83 16.53
N GLU A 90 9.62 -8.45 17.73
CA GLU A 90 11.02 -8.60 18.18
C GLU A 90 11.42 -10.08 18.31
N ASP A 91 10.47 -10.97 18.57
CA ASP A 91 10.73 -12.43 18.64
C ASP A 91 11.02 -13.02 17.24
N HIS A 92 10.67 -12.29 16.19
CA HIS A 92 10.87 -12.69 14.79
C HIS A 92 12.07 -12.01 14.12
N ILE A 93 12.90 -11.30 14.88
CA ILE A 93 14.13 -10.70 14.37
C ILE A 93 15.06 -11.80 13.84
N ILE A 94 15.53 -11.65 12.60
CA ILE A 94 16.48 -12.57 11.98
C ILE A 94 17.81 -12.49 12.75
N LYS A 95 18.28 -13.65 13.23
CA LYS A 95 19.54 -13.78 13.94
C LYS A 95 20.48 -14.72 13.20
N GLU A 96 21.75 -14.37 13.18
CA GLU A 96 22.84 -15.18 12.67
C GLU A 96 23.89 -15.35 13.79
N ASN A 97 24.24 -16.59 14.12
CA ASN A 97 25.12 -16.93 15.23
C ASN A 97 24.73 -16.24 16.57
N GLY A 98 23.42 -16.16 16.85
CA GLY A 98 22.87 -15.55 18.05
C GLY A 98 22.86 -14.02 18.08
N LYS A 99 23.33 -13.34 17.04
CA LYS A 99 23.31 -11.90 16.89
C LYS A 99 22.27 -11.47 15.86
N GLU A 100 21.62 -10.34 16.11
CA GLU A 100 20.66 -9.76 15.15
C GLU A 100 21.36 -9.40 13.83
N LEU A 101 20.77 -9.82 12.71
CA LEU A 101 21.23 -9.39 11.40
C LEU A 101 20.73 -7.97 11.12
N LYS A 102 21.63 -7.03 11.09
CA LYS A 102 21.30 -5.64 10.77
C LYS A 102 21.14 -5.44 9.26
N ALA A 103 20.16 -4.64 8.83
CA ALA A 103 19.90 -4.37 7.42
C ALA A 103 21.16 -3.84 6.68
N TRP A 104 21.91 -2.95 7.31
CA TRP A 104 23.16 -2.42 6.72
C TRP A 104 24.21 -3.51 6.52
N ASP A 105 24.31 -4.48 7.44
CA ASP A 105 25.28 -5.58 7.32
C ASP A 105 24.89 -6.55 6.21
N ALA A 106 23.58 -6.84 6.08
CA ALA A 106 23.08 -7.63 4.97
C ALA A 106 23.38 -6.98 3.61
N ILE A 107 23.16 -5.65 3.49
CA ILE A 107 23.48 -4.89 2.28
C ILE A 107 25.00 -4.89 2.03
N ALA A 108 25.82 -4.66 3.05
CA ALA A 108 27.28 -4.65 2.92
C ALA A 108 27.82 -6.01 2.45
N ARG A 109 27.25 -7.11 2.97
CA ARG A 109 27.62 -8.47 2.54
C ARG A 109 27.20 -8.72 1.10
N TYR A 110 26.02 -8.28 0.72
CA TYR A 110 25.54 -8.40 -0.66
C TYR A 110 26.44 -7.62 -1.62
N MET A 111 26.82 -6.38 -1.28
CA MET A 111 27.74 -5.59 -2.10
C MET A 111 29.12 -6.24 -2.23
N ARG A 112 29.63 -6.87 -1.16
CA ARG A 112 30.91 -7.60 -1.21
C ARG A 112 30.83 -8.92 -1.99
N SER A 113 29.66 -9.43 -2.30
CA SER A 113 29.50 -10.66 -3.08
C SER A 113 29.64 -10.45 -4.59
N PHE A 114 29.74 -9.19 -5.06
CA PHE A 114 30.04 -8.92 -6.46
C PHE A 114 31.53 -9.12 -6.76
N ASP A 115 31.83 -9.44 -8.01
CA ASP A 115 33.20 -9.60 -8.49
C ASP A 115 33.93 -8.25 -8.53
N ASP A 116 35.22 -8.28 -8.23
CA ASP A 116 36.16 -7.19 -8.52
C ASP A 116 36.54 -7.28 -10.02
N THR A 117 35.92 -6.46 -10.86
CA THR A 117 36.07 -6.52 -12.30
C THR A 117 37.21 -5.63 -12.85
N ASP A 118 37.75 -4.71 -12.04
CA ASP A 118 38.83 -3.80 -12.42
C ASP A 118 40.14 -4.05 -11.65
N GLY A 119 40.11 -4.96 -10.66
CA GLY A 119 41.32 -5.40 -9.95
C GLY A 119 41.82 -4.43 -8.91
N ASP A 120 40.97 -3.49 -8.43
CA ASP A 120 41.36 -2.50 -7.42
C ASP A 120 41.18 -3.01 -5.97
N GLY A 121 40.73 -4.23 -5.78
CA GLY A 121 40.45 -4.87 -4.49
C GLY A 121 39.08 -4.55 -3.91
N ILE A 122 38.20 -3.88 -4.66
CA ILE A 122 36.85 -3.50 -4.25
C ILE A 122 35.85 -4.16 -5.20
N SER A 123 34.79 -4.81 -4.64
CA SER A 123 33.76 -5.41 -5.43
C SER A 123 32.99 -4.37 -6.25
N ASN A 124 32.83 -4.60 -7.54
CA ASN A 124 32.10 -3.71 -8.43
C ASN A 124 30.60 -4.07 -8.48
N VAL A 125 29.75 -3.12 -8.12
CA VAL A 125 28.29 -3.31 -8.23
C VAL A 125 27.90 -3.51 -9.70
N SER A 126 27.16 -4.56 -10.00
CA SER A 126 26.73 -4.87 -11.36
C SER A 126 26.01 -3.70 -12.02
N LYS A 127 26.29 -3.46 -13.31
CA LYS A 127 25.60 -2.47 -14.14
C LYS A 127 24.09 -2.68 -14.22
N TYR A 128 23.62 -3.88 -13.90
CA TYR A 128 22.19 -4.18 -13.74
C TYR A 128 21.51 -3.18 -12.81
N TYR A 129 22.13 -2.79 -11.70
CA TYR A 129 21.55 -1.87 -10.72
C TYR A 129 21.62 -0.38 -11.11
N ALA A 130 22.28 -0.06 -12.23
CA ALA A 130 22.34 1.32 -12.74
C ALA A 130 21.08 1.74 -13.52
N SER A 131 20.16 0.81 -13.80
CA SER A 131 18.91 1.06 -14.53
C SER A 131 17.69 0.75 -13.66
N THR A 132 16.54 1.30 -14.05
CA THR A 132 15.26 0.95 -13.44
C THR A 132 14.80 -0.42 -13.96
N HIS A 133 14.21 -1.24 -13.08
CA HIS A 133 13.71 -2.59 -13.44
C HIS A 133 12.18 -2.64 -13.44
N GLU A 134 11.52 -1.47 -13.53
CA GLU A 134 10.07 -1.34 -13.63
C GLU A 134 9.28 -2.03 -12.48
N HIS A 135 9.94 -2.26 -11.34
CA HIS A 135 9.25 -2.76 -10.15
C HIS A 135 8.17 -1.79 -9.64
N LYS A 136 8.32 -0.51 -9.98
CA LYS A 136 7.36 0.54 -9.67
C LYS A 136 7.10 1.36 -10.92
N VAL A 137 5.94 1.15 -11.53
CA VAL A 137 5.51 1.87 -12.73
C VAL A 137 4.53 2.97 -12.35
N VAL A 138 4.75 4.17 -12.87
CA VAL A 138 3.84 5.31 -12.70
C VAL A 138 2.99 5.44 -13.96
N ASP A 139 1.69 5.23 -13.84
CA ASP A 139 0.71 5.55 -14.88
C ASP A 139 0.16 6.96 -14.62
N ASP A 140 0.65 7.95 -15.37
CA ASP A 140 0.25 9.37 -15.19
C ASP A 140 -1.01 9.75 -15.98
N SER A 141 -1.81 8.78 -16.42
CA SER A 141 -3.06 9.02 -17.13
C SER A 141 -4.03 9.84 -16.29
N LYS A 142 -4.55 10.93 -16.89
CA LYS A 142 -5.62 11.78 -16.34
C LYS A 142 -6.98 11.50 -17.00
N ASN A 143 -7.06 10.47 -17.83
CA ASN A 143 -8.31 10.08 -18.45
C ASN A 143 -9.30 9.60 -17.38
N ILE A 144 -10.51 10.16 -17.37
CA ILE A 144 -11.55 9.86 -16.38
C ILE A 144 -11.85 8.35 -16.31
N ILE A 145 -11.87 7.67 -17.46
CA ILE A 145 -12.12 6.22 -17.50
C ILE A 145 -11.01 5.46 -16.77
N ASP A 146 -9.74 5.88 -16.97
CA ASP A 146 -8.59 5.26 -16.28
C ASP A 146 -8.62 5.52 -14.77
N LEU A 147 -9.13 6.68 -14.36
CA LEU A 147 -9.22 7.03 -12.94
C LEU A 147 -10.28 6.24 -12.18
N ILE A 148 -11.37 5.83 -12.86
CA ILE A 148 -12.50 5.14 -12.21
C ILE A 148 -12.54 3.63 -12.47
N LYS A 149 -11.82 3.13 -13.49
CA LYS A 149 -11.78 1.68 -13.77
C LYS A 149 -11.17 0.90 -12.62
N LYS A 150 -11.55 -0.36 -12.45
CA LYS A 150 -11.11 -1.25 -11.38
C LYS A 150 -11.27 -0.62 -9.98
N PRO A 151 -12.49 -0.26 -9.55
CA PRO A 151 -12.71 0.23 -8.20
C PRO A 151 -12.43 -0.88 -7.20
N ASN A 152 -11.76 -0.54 -6.10
CA ASN A 152 -11.60 -1.46 -4.97
C ASN A 152 -12.70 -1.26 -3.92
N LYS A 153 -12.73 -2.10 -2.87
CA LYS A 153 -13.72 -2.02 -1.79
C LYS A 153 -13.81 -0.63 -1.13
N PHE A 154 -12.67 0.06 -1.00
CA PHE A 154 -12.63 1.40 -0.38
C PHE A 154 -13.26 2.46 -1.29
N SER A 155 -13.00 2.41 -2.60
CA SER A 155 -13.66 3.30 -3.56
C SER A 155 -15.17 3.09 -3.58
N ALA A 156 -15.62 1.84 -3.61
CA ALA A 156 -17.04 1.51 -3.57
C ALA A 156 -17.71 2.03 -2.30
N MET A 157 -17.06 1.87 -1.15
CA MET A 157 -17.54 2.38 0.13
C MET A 157 -17.66 3.91 0.15
N ILE A 158 -16.63 4.63 -0.35
CA ILE A 158 -16.66 6.10 -0.41
C ILE A 158 -17.80 6.57 -1.32
N VAL A 159 -17.97 5.96 -2.49
CA VAL A 159 -19.07 6.29 -3.39
C VAL A 159 -20.42 6.04 -2.74
N ALA A 160 -20.60 4.92 -2.04
CA ALA A 160 -21.84 4.61 -1.31
C ALA A 160 -22.14 5.67 -0.23
N ILE A 161 -21.14 6.09 0.55
CA ILE A 161 -21.29 7.15 1.57
C ILE A 161 -21.73 8.46 0.92
N VAL A 162 -21.09 8.86 -0.19
CA VAL A 162 -21.45 10.10 -0.91
C VAL A 162 -22.89 10.03 -1.40
N LEU A 163 -23.33 8.90 -1.97
CA LEU A 163 -24.71 8.73 -2.43
C LEU A 163 -25.71 8.83 -1.27
N VAL A 164 -25.41 8.24 -0.12
CA VAL A 164 -26.26 8.37 1.08
C VAL A 164 -26.36 9.82 1.53
N ILE A 165 -25.26 10.56 1.56
CA ILE A 165 -25.26 11.98 1.93
C ILE A 165 -26.13 12.79 0.96
N ILE A 166 -25.98 12.57 -0.35
CA ILE A 166 -26.81 13.23 -1.37
C ILE A 166 -28.28 12.93 -1.15
N LEU A 167 -28.64 11.66 -0.90
CA LEU A 167 -30.00 11.25 -0.62
C LEU A 167 -30.57 11.97 0.61
N LEU A 168 -29.81 12.04 1.71
CA LEU A 168 -30.22 12.74 2.92
C LEU A 168 -30.47 14.24 2.67
N ILE A 169 -29.60 14.89 1.88
CA ILE A 169 -29.78 16.31 1.49
C ILE A 169 -31.08 16.47 0.69
N VAL A 170 -31.33 15.61 -0.28
CA VAL A 170 -32.55 15.66 -1.09
C VAL A 170 -33.79 15.48 -0.21
N LEU A 171 -33.78 14.50 0.69
CA LEU A 171 -34.89 14.26 1.63
C LEU A 171 -35.14 15.47 2.54
N LEU A 172 -34.06 16.10 3.04
CA LEU A 172 -34.16 17.31 3.85
C LEU A 172 -34.79 18.48 3.07
N ILE A 173 -34.37 18.68 1.83
CA ILE A 173 -34.95 19.74 0.95
C ILE A 173 -36.44 19.47 0.72
N LEU A 174 -36.83 18.22 0.45
CA LEU A 174 -38.23 17.85 0.26
C LEU A 174 -39.06 18.07 1.54
N LEU A 175 -38.51 17.73 2.71
CA LEU A 175 -39.14 17.98 3.99
C LEU A 175 -39.37 19.47 4.25
N ILE A 176 -38.35 20.31 4.03
CA ILE A 176 -38.45 21.76 4.17
C ILE A 176 -39.51 22.32 3.23
N ARG A 177 -39.51 21.90 1.95
CA ARG A 177 -40.53 22.33 0.99
C ARG A 177 -41.94 21.95 1.45
N ARG A 178 -42.13 20.76 2.01
CA ARG A 178 -43.40 20.29 2.55
C ARG A 178 -43.87 21.13 3.75
N ILE A 179 -42.98 21.46 4.66
CA ILE A 179 -43.25 22.31 5.83
C ILE A 179 -43.66 23.71 5.39
N ILE A 180 -42.88 24.36 4.52
CA ILE A 180 -43.16 25.69 4.00
C ILE A 180 -44.50 25.71 3.27
N GLY A 181 -44.81 24.69 2.46
CA GLY A 181 -46.10 24.55 1.77
C GLY A 181 -47.29 24.44 2.73
N LYS A 182 -47.12 23.74 3.86
CA LYS A 182 -48.16 23.66 4.91
C LYS A 182 -48.38 25.00 5.63
N ILE A 183 -47.30 25.74 5.93
CA ILE A 183 -47.36 27.06 6.58
C ILE A 183 -48.07 28.07 5.67
N ARG A 184 -47.71 28.10 4.36
CA ARG A 184 -48.40 28.98 3.37
C ARG A 184 -49.88 28.68 3.20
N LYS A 185 -50.32 27.42 3.35
CA LYS A 185 -51.74 27.04 3.29
C LYS A 185 -52.52 27.42 4.55
N LYS A 186 -51.85 27.58 5.70
CA LYS A 186 -52.48 27.99 6.96
C LYS A 186 -52.61 29.52 7.09
N SER A 187 -51.86 30.27 6.30
CA SER A 187 -51.82 31.74 6.31
C SER A 187 -52.74 32.38 5.25
N LYS A 188 -53.48 31.56 4.52
CA LYS A 188 -54.63 31.96 3.67
C LYS A 188 -55.91 31.43 4.27
#